data_498927daec3fd0d501063e211ce67cdc
#
_entry.id   498927daec3fd0d501063e211ce67cdc
#
_cell.length_a   1.000
_cell.length_b   1.000
_cell.length_c   1.000
_cell.angle_alpha   90.00
_cell.angle_beta   90.00
_cell.angle_gamma   90.00
#
_symmetry.space_group_name_H-M   'P 1'
#
loop_
_entity.id
_entity.type
_entity.pdbx_description
1 polymer ?
#
loop_
_entity_poly.entity_id
_entity_poly.type
_entity_poly.pdbx_seq_one_letter_code
_entity_poly.pdbx_strand_id
1 'polypeptide(L)'
;RSLNMSETEIRDLKTAGLLHDIGKIGIDKQLFNKNGNLSDSEWSDIRRHPDIGYQILRSVDEFAPIAEYVLHHHERIDGKGYPRGIKGDKTPLQSKIINIVNAYDKMTRYRSYKDKLSKSEAIEELKRNSGTQFDQGLVEVFIKRVLGE
;
A
#
# COMPACT_ATOMS: atom_id res chain seq x y z
N ARG A 1 -1.25 -16.62 -8.06
CA ARG A 1 -1.37 -18.10 -8.09
C ARG A 1 -0.85 -18.74 -6.80
N SER A 2 0.27 -18.29 -6.23
CA SER A 2 0.83 -18.82 -4.98
C SER A 2 -0.06 -18.63 -3.73
N LEU A 3 -1.10 -17.83 -3.82
CA LEU A 3 -2.05 -17.54 -2.74
C LEU A 3 -3.45 -18.12 -3.00
N ASN A 4 -3.59 -19.00 -3.99
CA ASN A 4 -4.87 -19.64 -4.39
C ASN A 4 -6.00 -18.64 -4.70
N MET A 5 -5.65 -17.45 -5.20
CA MET A 5 -6.63 -16.45 -5.63
C MET A 5 -7.27 -16.85 -6.95
N SER A 6 -8.57 -16.62 -7.07
CA SER A 6 -9.33 -16.77 -8.31
C SER A 6 -8.87 -15.73 -9.35
N GLU A 7 -9.19 -15.95 -10.62
CA GLU A 7 -8.87 -15.01 -11.69
C GLU A 7 -9.57 -13.64 -11.50
N THR A 8 -10.78 -13.65 -10.95
CA THR A 8 -11.50 -12.43 -10.59
C THR A 8 -10.76 -11.66 -9.51
N GLU A 9 -10.34 -12.33 -8.42
CA GLU A 9 -9.57 -11.68 -7.35
C GLU A 9 -8.22 -11.14 -7.83
N ILE A 10 -7.57 -11.84 -8.75
CA ILE A 10 -6.31 -11.38 -9.37
C ILE A 10 -6.56 -10.12 -10.23
N ARG A 11 -7.63 -10.12 -11.03
CA ARG A 11 -8.02 -8.97 -11.84
C ARG A 11 -8.33 -7.76 -10.95
N ASP A 12 -9.13 -7.96 -9.92
CA ASP A 12 -9.52 -6.91 -8.98
C ASP A 12 -8.29 -6.36 -8.23
N LEU A 13 -7.36 -7.24 -7.82
CA LEU A 13 -6.10 -6.83 -7.21
C LEU A 13 -5.25 -5.97 -8.17
N LYS A 14 -5.15 -6.36 -9.44
CA LYS A 14 -4.41 -5.56 -10.46
C LYS A 14 -5.04 -4.18 -10.62
N THR A 15 -6.36 -4.12 -10.74
CA THR A 15 -7.10 -2.85 -10.87
C THR A 15 -6.92 -1.98 -9.63
N ALA A 16 -7.05 -2.55 -8.43
CA ALA A 16 -6.82 -1.85 -7.17
C ALA A 16 -5.38 -1.34 -7.06
N GLY A 17 -4.40 -2.14 -7.49
CA GLY A 17 -3.00 -1.73 -7.53
C GLY A 17 -2.73 -0.53 -8.44
N LEU A 18 -3.40 -0.46 -9.59
CA LEU A 18 -3.30 0.68 -10.51
C LEU A 18 -3.97 1.94 -9.94
N LEU A 19 -5.04 1.79 -9.18
CA LEU A 19 -5.86 2.90 -8.68
C LEU A 19 -5.64 3.24 -7.20
N HIS A 20 -4.71 2.57 -6.52
CA HIS A 20 -4.54 2.72 -5.06
C HIS A 20 -4.25 4.17 -4.62
N ASP A 21 -3.58 4.94 -5.44
CA ASP A 21 -3.22 6.34 -5.17
C ASP A 21 -4.14 7.36 -5.86
N ILE A 22 -5.28 6.94 -6.43
CA ILE A 22 -6.20 7.86 -7.12
C ILE A 22 -6.69 9.00 -6.21
N GLY A 23 -6.81 8.74 -4.91
CA GLY A 23 -7.22 9.75 -3.92
C GLY A 23 -6.25 10.91 -3.76
N LYS A 24 -5.00 10.78 -4.23
CA LYS A 24 -4.03 11.88 -4.22
C LYS A 24 -4.45 13.07 -5.08
N ILE A 25 -5.38 12.90 -6.00
CA ILE A 25 -5.98 13.99 -6.78
C ILE A 25 -6.67 15.04 -5.87
N GLY A 26 -7.16 14.62 -4.70
CA GLY A 26 -7.79 15.51 -3.72
C GLY A 26 -6.81 16.14 -2.71
N ILE A 27 -5.51 15.94 -2.88
CA ILE A 27 -4.47 16.44 -1.99
C ILE A 27 -3.62 17.49 -2.72
N ASP A 28 -3.20 18.54 -2.00
CA ASP A 28 -2.31 19.55 -2.58
C ASP A 28 -1.00 18.90 -3.06
N LYS A 29 -0.71 19.09 -4.35
CA LYS A 29 0.50 18.56 -4.99
C LYS A 29 1.80 19.05 -4.35
N GLN A 30 1.79 20.23 -3.74
CA GLN A 30 2.96 20.79 -3.08
C GLN A 30 3.41 19.93 -1.89
N LEU A 31 2.48 19.25 -1.21
CA LEU A 31 2.81 18.36 -0.10
C LEU A 31 3.67 17.16 -0.54
N PHE A 32 3.44 16.62 -1.73
CA PHE A 32 4.21 15.49 -2.27
C PHE A 32 5.60 15.90 -2.79
N ASN A 33 5.77 17.19 -3.11
CA ASN A 33 7.01 17.73 -3.65
C ASN A 33 7.84 18.49 -2.60
N LYS A 34 7.37 18.55 -1.38
CA LYS A 34 8.05 19.26 -0.30
C LYS A 34 9.37 18.57 0.07
N ASN A 35 10.47 19.29 -0.08
CA ASN A 35 11.77 18.89 0.40
C ASN A 35 11.87 19.22 1.90
N GLY A 36 11.92 18.20 2.74
CA GLY A 36 12.03 18.35 4.18
C GLY A 36 10.89 17.70 4.96
N ASN A 37 10.84 17.95 6.26
CA ASN A 37 9.86 17.34 7.13
C ASN A 37 8.48 17.98 6.97
N LEU A 38 7.46 17.13 6.86
CA LEU A 38 6.06 17.54 6.89
C LEU A 38 5.63 17.80 8.33
N SER A 39 4.79 18.81 8.53
CA SER A 39 4.10 19.03 9.81
C SER A 39 3.04 17.93 10.06
N ASP A 40 2.57 17.83 11.29
CA ASP A 40 1.49 16.86 11.64
C ASP A 40 0.21 17.15 10.84
N SER A 41 -0.11 18.42 10.59
CA SER A 41 -1.24 18.83 9.77
C SER A 41 -1.06 18.39 8.32
N GLU A 42 0.11 18.58 7.73
CA GLU A 42 0.44 18.17 6.36
C GLU A 42 0.39 16.64 6.22
N TRP A 43 0.90 15.91 7.21
CA TRP A 43 0.77 14.46 7.26
C TRP A 43 -0.68 14.00 7.36
N SER A 44 -1.48 14.68 8.16
CA SER A 44 -2.92 14.42 8.29
C SER A 44 -3.63 14.57 6.95
N ASP A 45 -3.30 15.60 6.18
CA ASP A 45 -3.85 15.81 4.84
C ASP A 45 -3.46 14.68 3.87
N ILE A 46 -2.20 14.30 3.84
CA ILE A 46 -1.72 13.19 2.98
C ILE A 46 -2.43 11.88 3.32
N ARG A 47 -2.62 11.59 4.61
CA ARG A 47 -3.29 10.37 5.08
C ARG A 47 -4.77 10.27 4.73
N ARG A 48 -5.36 11.32 4.16
CA ARG A 48 -6.73 11.31 3.66
C ARG A 48 -6.89 10.65 2.29
N HIS A 49 -5.80 10.46 1.53
CA HIS A 49 -5.92 9.94 0.17
C HIS A 49 -6.58 8.55 0.04
N PRO A 50 -6.44 7.60 0.99
CA PRO A 50 -7.17 6.34 0.89
C PRO A 50 -8.69 6.52 1.02
N ASP A 51 -9.15 7.40 1.91
CA ASP A 51 -10.58 7.74 2.05
C ASP A 51 -11.12 8.43 0.80
N ILE A 52 -10.37 9.38 0.24
CA ILE A 52 -10.75 10.06 -1.01
C ILE A 52 -10.83 9.05 -2.15
N GLY A 53 -9.83 8.18 -2.28
CA GLY A 53 -9.82 7.11 -3.27
C GLY A 53 -11.01 6.16 -3.13
N TYR A 54 -11.33 5.77 -1.91
CA TYR A 54 -12.51 4.97 -1.60
C TYR A 54 -13.81 5.64 -2.07
N GLN A 55 -13.99 6.92 -1.76
CA GLN A 55 -15.19 7.66 -2.17
C GLN A 55 -15.32 7.77 -3.70
N ILE A 56 -14.21 8.02 -4.39
CA ILE A 56 -14.18 8.06 -5.85
C ILE A 56 -14.58 6.70 -6.45
N LEU A 57 -13.94 5.63 -6.00
CA LEU A 57 -14.13 4.30 -6.59
C LEU A 57 -15.50 3.70 -6.28
N ARG A 58 -16.02 3.90 -5.07
CA ARG A 58 -17.35 3.39 -4.71
C ARG A 58 -18.49 4.05 -5.49
N SER A 59 -18.27 5.23 -6.04
CA SER A 59 -19.27 5.95 -6.84
C SER A 59 -19.43 5.39 -8.26
N VAL A 60 -18.53 4.51 -8.69
CA VAL A 60 -18.54 3.85 -10.01
C VAL A 60 -18.79 2.36 -9.79
N ASP A 61 -19.90 1.85 -10.29
CA ASP A 61 -20.33 0.46 -10.04
C ASP A 61 -19.26 -0.58 -10.40
N GLU A 62 -18.53 -0.35 -11.49
CA GLU A 62 -17.45 -1.22 -11.95
C GLU A 62 -16.28 -1.30 -10.95
N PHE A 63 -16.01 -0.21 -10.21
CA PHE A 63 -14.89 -0.12 -9.27
C PHE A 63 -15.30 -0.27 -7.80
N ALA A 64 -16.61 -0.31 -7.51
CA ALA A 64 -17.09 -0.46 -6.14
C ALA A 64 -16.49 -1.67 -5.39
N PRO A 65 -16.31 -2.86 -6.02
CA PRO A 65 -15.70 -4.01 -5.36
C PRO A 65 -14.27 -3.80 -4.90
N ILE A 66 -13.50 -2.95 -5.59
CA ILE A 66 -12.09 -2.69 -5.25
C ILE A 66 -11.90 -1.50 -4.32
N ALA A 67 -12.94 -0.72 -4.05
CA ALA A 67 -12.86 0.47 -3.21
C ALA A 67 -12.33 0.17 -1.80
N GLU A 68 -12.77 -0.94 -1.20
CA GLU A 68 -12.29 -1.41 0.12
C GLU A 68 -10.78 -1.76 0.09
N TYR A 69 -10.28 -2.33 -1.00
CA TYR A 69 -8.87 -2.65 -1.13
C TYR A 69 -8.01 -1.38 -1.15
N VAL A 70 -8.49 -0.33 -1.81
CA VAL A 70 -7.83 0.97 -1.86
C VAL A 70 -7.91 1.68 -0.52
N LEU A 71 -9.06 1.62 0.17
CA LEU A 71 -9.23 2.22 1.49
C LEU A 71 -8.19 1.73 2.49
N HIS A 72 -7.89 0.44 2.48
CA HIS A 72 -7.09 -0.22 3.51
C HIS A 72 -5.63 -0.49 3.12
N HIS A 73 -5.12 0.05 1.98
CA HIS A 73 -3.76 -0.27 1.52
C HIS A 73 -2.62 0.34 2.38
N HIS A 74 -2.93 1.23 3.31
CA HIS A 74 -2.00 1.77 4.31
C HIS A 74 -2.28 1.28 5.73
N GLU A 75 -3.20 0.32 5.90
CA GLU A 75 -3.36 -0.34 7.19
C GLU A 75 -2.16 -1.23 7.49
N ARG A 76 -1.86 -1.40 8.78
CA ARG A 76 -0.76 -2.22 9.28
C ARG A 76 -1.32 -3.43 10.02
N ILE A 77 -0.57 -4.52 10.03
CA ILE A 77 -0.97 -5.75 10.74
C ILE A 77 -1.16 -5.49 12.24
N ASP A 78 -0.34 -4.62 12.83
CA ASP A 78 -0.40 -4.24 14.24
C ASP A 78 -1.53 -3.26 14.60
N GLY A 79 -2.31 -2.78 13.63
CA GLY A 79 -3.39 -1.83 13.82
C GLY A 79 -2.95 -0.37 13.98
N LYS A 80 -1.67 -0.07 13.75
CA LYS A 80 -1.10 1.29 13.84
C LYS A 80 -1.09 2.04 12.51
N GLY A 81 -1.76 1.50 11.48
CA GLY A 81 -1.89 2.12 10.18
C GLY A 81 -3.05 3.10 10.10
N TYR A 82 -3.42 3.46 8.89
CA TYR A 82 -4.50 4.39 8.59
C TYR A 82 -5.27 3.95 7.34
N PRO A 83 -6.51 4.43 7.12
CA PRO A 83 -7.26 5.45 7.87
C PRO A 83 -8.03 4.91 9.08
N ARG A 84 -8.25 3.60 9.21
CA ARG A 84 -9.13 3.02 10.25
C ARG A 84 -8.38 2.43 11.43
N GLY A 85 -7.09 2.14 11.31
CA GLY A 85 -6.32 1.47 12.36
C GLY A 85 -6.80 0.06 12.65
N ILE A 86 -7.27 -0.67 11.63
CA ILE A 86 -7.71 -2.07 11.78
C ILE A 86 -6.52 -3.02 11.78
N LYS A 87 -6.67 -4.14 12.49
CA LYS A 87 -5.64 -5.18 12.54
C LYS A 87 -5.67 -6.09 11.30
N GLY A 88 -4.59 -6.83 11.11
CA GLY A 88 -4.38 -7.65 9.92
C GLY A 88 -5.43 -8.72 9.65
N ASP A 89 -6.10 -9.26 10.69
CA ASP A 89 -7.20 -10.20 10.56
C ASP A 89 -8.46 -9.60 9.91
N LYS A 90 -8.62 -8.27 10.02
CA LYS A 90 -9.73 -7.51 9.42
C LYS A 90 -9.36 -6.78 8.14
N THR A 91 -8.08 -6.77 7.77
CA THR A 91 -7.62 -6.11 6.55
C THR A 91 -7.75 -7.05 5.35
N PRO A 92 -8.37 -6.62 4.23
CA PRO A 92 -8.44 -7.43 3.01
C PRO A 92 -7.06 -7.92 2.55
N LEU A 93 -7.00 -9.16 2.07
CA LEU A 93 -5.76 -9.75 1.54
C LEU A 93 -5.14 -8.88 0.45
N GLN A 94 -5.96 -8.35 -0.45
CA GLN A 94 -5.55 -7.49 -1.55
C GLN A 94 -4.87 -6.22 -1.04
N SER A 95 -5.41 -5.59 0.00
CA SER A 95 -4.82 -4.41 0.63
C SER A 95 -3.44 -4.70 1.24
N LYS A 96 -3.30 -5.85 1.90
CA LYS A 96 -2.02 -6.30 2.46
C LYS A 96 -0.96 -6.54 1.38
N ILE A 97 -1.35 -7.10 0.24
CA ILE A 97 -0.47 -7.29 -0.91
C ILE A 97 -0.03 -5.95 -1.49
N ILE A 98 -0.97 -5.03 -1.71
CA ILE A 98 -0.67 -3.68 -2.24
C ILE A 98 0.30 -2.96 -1.30
N ASN A 99 0.13 -3.06 0.01
CA ASN A 99 1.00 -2.44 1.00
C ASN A 99 2.46 -2.90 0.84
N ILE A 100 2.70 -4.22 0.72
CA ILE A 100 4.04 -4.79 0.54
C ILE A 100 4.68 -4.33 -0.78
N VAL A 101 3.95 -4.47 -1.88
CA VAL A 101 4.43 -4.12 -3.22
C VAL A 101 4.75 -2.63 -3.31
N ASN A 102 3.86 -1.78 -2.78
CA ASN A 102 4.06 -0.33 -2.75
C ASN A 102 5.27 0.07 -1.89
N ALA A 103 5.45 -0.57 -0.73
CA ALA A 103 6.62 -0.32 0.11
C ALA A 103 7.91 -0.69 -0.59
N TYR A 104 7.97 -1.87 -1.23
CA TYR A 104 9.13 -2.31 -1.99
C TYR A 104 9.45 -1.37 -3.16
N ASP A 105 8.44 -0.98 -3.94
CA ASP A 105 8.60 -0.03 -5.05
C ASP A 105 9.13 1.32 -4.55
N LYS A 106 8.60 1.84 -3.45
CA LYS A 106 9.07 3.09 -2.85
C LYS A 106 10.51 3.02 -2.36
N MET A 107 10.95 1.88 -1.84
CA MET A 107 12.32 1.68 -1.37
C MET A 107 13.32 1.55 -2.52
N THR A 108 12.95 0.90 -3.61
CA THR A 108 13.86 0.55 -4.71
C THR A 108 13.82 1.53 -5.88
N ARG A 109 12.81 2.41 -5.95
CA ARG A 109 12.70 3.43 -6.99
C ARG A 109 13.55 4.65 -6.67
N TYR A 110 14.32 5.11 -7.65
CA TYR A 110 15.06 6.38 -7.53
C TYR A 110 14.13 7.57 -7.31
N ARG A 111 14.50 8.44 -6.37
CA ARG A 111 13.85 9.74 -6.12
C ARG A 111 14.91 10.80 -5.98
N SER A 112 14.64 12.00 -6.49
CA SER A 112 15.58 13.13 -6.51
C SER A 112 16.08 13.57 -5.13
N TYR A 113 15.38 13.19 -4.05
CA TYR A 113 15.66 13.62 -2.67
C TYR A 113 15.97 12.45 -1.71
N LYS A 114 15.99 11.21 -2.20
CA LYS A 114 16.27 10.02 -1.38
C LYS A 114 16.99 8.97 -2.22
N ASP A 115 18.10 8.45 -1.70
CA ASP A 115 18.78 7.33 -2.30
C ASP A 115 17.89 6.09 -2.29
N LYS A 116 17.88 5.38 -3.42
CA LYS A 116 17.18 4.11 -3.52
C LYS A 116 17.94 3.04 -2.74
N LEU A 117 17.20 2.14 -2.10
CA LEU A 117 17.76 0.94 -1.53
C LEU A 117 18.08 -0.08 -2.63
N SER A 118 19.11 -0.89 -2.41
CA SER A 118 19.33 -2.10 -3.20
C SER A 118 18.20 -3.11 -2.95
N LYS A 119 18.08 -4.11 -3.82
CA LYS A 119 17.17 -5.23 -3.63
C LYS A 119 17.39 -5.90 -2.26
N SER A 120 18.64 -6.17 -1.90
CA SER A 120 19.00 -6.80 -0.63
C SER A 120 18.59 -5.96 0.58
N GLU A 121 18.88 -4.65 0.57
CA GLU A 121 18.49 -3.73 1.64
C GLU A 121 16.97 -3.63 1.78
N ALA A 122 16.22 -3.59 0.67
CA ALA A 122 14.76 -3.57 0.69
C ALA A 122 14.18 -4.87 1.26
N ILE A 123 14.78 -6.03 0.95
CA ILE A 123 14.38 -7.32 1.53
C ILE A 123 14.59 -7.33 3.04
N GLU A 124 15.73 -6.85 3.53
CA GLU A 124 16.00 -6.76 4.96
C GLU A 124 15.00 -5.83 5.67
N GLU A 125 14.62 -4.72 5.03
CA GLU A 125 13.61 -3.81 5.56
C GLU A 125 12.22 -4.47 5.63
N LEU A 126 11.82 -5.22 4.60
CA LEU A 126 10.58 -6.00 4.62
C LEU A 126 10.57 -7.04 5.73
N LYS A 127 11.67 -7.77 5.93
CA LYS A 127 11.82 -8.75 7.01
C LYS A 127 11.74 -8.10 8.39
N ARG A 128 12.39 -6.95 8.56
CA ARG A 128 12.40 -6.21 9.84
C ARG A 128 11.00 -5.79 10.27
N ASN A 129 10.14 -5.42 9.31
CA ASN A 129 8.78 -4.97 9.55
C ASN A 129 7.73 -6.08 9.38
N SER A 130 8.16 -7.32 9.19
CA SER A 130 7.30 -8.49 9.12
C SER A 130 6.63 -8.76 10.48
N GLY A 131 5.33 -8.94 10.49
CA GLY A 131 4.54 -9.14 11.73
C GLY A 131 4.12 -7.85 12.44
N THR A 132 4.60 -6.69 12.00
CA THR A 132 4.19 -5.37 12.51
C THR A 132 3.51 -4.53 11.43
N GLN A 133 4.25 -4.06 10.47
CA GLN A 133 3.69 -3.34 9.32
C GLN A 133 3.09 -4.30 8.29
N PHE A 134 3.78 -5.41 7.99
CA PHE A 134 3.43 -6.36 6.94
C PHE A 134 3.03 -7.72 7.50
N ASP A 135 2.15 -8.40 6.79
CA ASP A 135 1.82 -9.80 7.06
C ASP A 135 3.04 -10.69 6.77
N GLN A 136 3.44 -11.49 7.77
CA GLN A 136 4.63 -12.32 7.71
C GLN A 136 4.59 -13.32 6.54
N GLY A 137 3.49 -14.05 6.39
CA GLY A 137 3.33 -15.04 5.33
C GLY A 137 3.38 -14.41 3.94
N LEU A 138 2.81 -13.22 3.78
CA LEU A 138 2.86 -12.49 2.51
C LEU A 138 4.27 -11.97 2.19
N VAL A 139 5.02 -11.50 3.19
CA VAL A 139 6.43 -11.11 3.00
C VAL A 139 7.26 -12.30 2.52
N GLU A 140 7.11 -13.47 3.13
CA GLU A 140 7.82 -14.69 2.71
C GLU A 140 7.47 -15.10 1.27
N VAL A 141 6.20 -15.08 0.92
CA VAL A 141 5.73 -15.37 -0.46
C VAL A 141 6.30 -14.36 -1.45
N PHE A 142 6.28 -13.07 -1.10
CA PHE A 142 6.80 -12.01 -1.97
C PHE A 142 8.30 -12.20 -2.24
N ILE A 143 9.08 -12.42 -1.20
CA ILE A 143 10.54 -12.63 -1.33
C ILE A 143 10.84 -13.87 -2.19
N LYS A 144 10.22 -15.00 -1.87
CA LYS A 144 10.50 -16.28 -2.56
C LYS A 144 9.96 -16.33 -3.99
N ARG A 145 8.75 -15.83 -4.23
CA ARG A 145 8.02 -16.05 -5.49
C ARG A 145 8.09 -14.88 -6.46
N VAL A 146 8.31 -13.68 -5.96
CA VAL A 146 8.39 -12.48 -6.79
C VAL A 146 9.83 -12.02 -6.95
N LEU A 147 10.60 -12.00 -5.86
CA LEU A 147 11.99 -11.55 -5.91
C LEU A 147 12.98 -12.68 -6.19
N GLY A 148 12.61 -13.93 -6.00
CA GLY A 148 13.44 -15.12 -6.34
C GLY A 148 14.58 -15.36 -5.36
N GLU A 149 14.40 -15.03 -4.07
CA GLU A 149 15.41 -15.18 -3.02
C GLU A 149 15.02 -16.25 -1.98
#